data_30d00c7ca330ef8c2c0541d571625256
#
_entry.id   30d00c7ca330ef8c2c0541d571625256
#
_cell.length_a   1.000
_cell.length_b   1.000
_cell.length_c   1.000
_cell.angle_alpha   90.00
_cell.angle_beta   90.00
_cell.angle_gamma   90.00
#
_symmetry.space_group_name_H-M   'P 1'
#
loop_
_entity.id
_entity.type
_entity.pdbx_description
1 polymer ?
#
loop_
_entity_poly.entity_id
_entity_poly.type
_entity_poly.pdbx_seq_one_letter_code
_entity_poly.pdbx_strand_id
1 'polypeptide(L)'
;MAREEDSRESRDPAPAVTRSIRLLGLLAAAEPRTLTELAGELGLAKSSTANLCLALEAGGMIQRTPAGYRLGLRTAELGGAFAAQFNQVREFYSVCEASEVLSGELVQVALLDGAESLYLARHEGSRSLRLGTPLGSRLPAALSATGRALLMSMSDDEVVALLGHDAVFPQLT
;
A
#
# COMPACT_ATOMS: atom_id res chain seq x y z
N MET A 1 -17.86 8.46 15.36
CA MET A 1 -16.51 8.15 14.82
C MET A 1 -15.42 8.26 15.89
N ALA A 2 -15.14 9.38 16.52
CA ALA A 2 -14.04 9.48 17.52
C ALA A 2 -14.16 8.55 18.77
N ARG A 3 -15.36 8.14 19.20
CA ARG A 3 -15.56 7.21 20.33
C ARG A 3 -15.34 5.73 20.01
N GLU A 4 -15.43 5.34 18.74
CA GLU A 4 -15.19 3.93 18.33
C GLU A 4 -13.71 3.66 18.07
N GLU A 5 -12.92 4.67 17.68
CA GLU A 5 -11.47 4.56 17.58
C GLU A 5 -10.81 4.40 18.96
N ASP A 6 -11.29 5.14 19.97
CA ASP A 6 -10.79 5.07 21.35
C ASP A 6 -11.07 3.69 22.01
N SER A 7 -12.19 3.04 21.65
CA SER A 7 -12.52 1.69 22.15
C SER A 7 -11.72 0.56 21.49
N ARG A 8 -11.18 0.75 20.29
CA ARG A 8 -10.28 -0.21 19.64
C ARG A 8 -8.84 -0.12 20.15
N GLU A 9 -8.35 1.07 20.50
CA GLU A 9 -7.01 1.24 21.10
C GLU A 9 -6.89 0.54 22.47
N SER A 10 -7.96 0.41 23.26
CA SER A 10 -7.93 -0.26 24.57
C SER A 10 -7.77 -1.79 24.47
N ARG A 11 -7.86 -2.39 23.26
CA ARG A 11 -7.70 -3.84 22.98
C ARG A 11 -6.48 -4.15 22.09
N ASP A 12 -5.71 -3.16 21.68
CA ASP A 12 -4.51 -3.37 20.86
C ASP A 12 -3.42 -4.07 21.68
N PRO A 13 -3.02 -5.31 21.33
CA PRO A 13 -2.01 -6.06 22.07
C PRO A 13 -0.61 -5.45 22.00
N ALA A 14 -0.33 -4.58 21.01
CA ALA A 14 0.97 -3.96 20.79
C ALA A 14 0.87 -2.56 20.17
N PRO A 15 0.37 -1.56 20.91
CA PRO A 15 0.10 -0.23 20.37
C PRO A 15 1.29 0.44 19.67
N ALA A 16 2.52 0.18 20.18
CA ALA A 16 3.73 0.72 19.56
C ALA A 16 3.96 0.15 18.14
N VAL A 17 3.66 -1.14 17.93
CA VAL A 17 3.78 -1.79 16.62
C VAL A 17 2.75 -1.23 15.66
N THR A 18 1.48 -1.15 16.08
CA THR A 18 0.38 -0.60 15.26
C THR A 18 0.69 0.84 14.84
N ARG A 19 1.16 1.66 15.77
CA ARG A 19 1.55 3.05 15.49
C ARG A 19 2.75 3.14 14.55
N SER A 20 3.73 2.23 14.68
CA SER A 20 4.87 2.13 13.78
C SER A 20 4.44 1.76 12.35
N ILE A 21 3.51 0.82 12.19
CA ILE A 21 2.96 0.44 10.89
C ILE A 21 2.23 1.64 10.26
N ARG A 22 1.39 2.35 11.02
CA ARG A 22 0.72 3.58 10.54
C ARG A 22 1.73 4.65 10.11
N LEU A 23 2.81 4.86 10.89
CA LEU A 23 3.88 5.79 10.56
C LEU A 23 4.56 5.44 9.23
N LEU A 24 4.90 4.16 9.03
CA LEU A 24 5.47 3.70 7.76
C LEU A 24 4.53 3.92 6.58
N GLY A 25 3.23 3.69 6.77
CA GLY A 25 2.19 3.98 5.77
C GLY A 25 2.14 5.46 5.38
N LEU A 26 2.25 6.37 6.35
CA LEU A 26 2.30 7.81 6.09
C LEU A 26 3.54 8.22 5.27
N LEU A 27 4.69 7.58 5.51
CA LEU A 27 5.94 7.82 4.77
C LEU A 27 5.98 7.16 3.39
N ALA A 28 5.07 6.23 3.11
CA ALA A 28 4.97 5.60 1.78
C ALA A 28 4.41 6.56 0.71
N ALA A 29 3.80 7.67 1.11
CA ALA A 29 3.20 8.68 0.21
C ALA A 29 4.21 9.67 -0.41
N ALA A 30 5.46 9.26 -0.65
CA ALA A 30 6.49 9.88 -1.50
C ALA A 30 7.22 11.14 -0.95
N GLU A 31 6.62 12.00 -0.14
CA GLU A 31 7.26 13.22 0.37
C GLU A 31 7.81 12.99 1.79
N PRO A 32 9.03 13.47 2.12
CA PRO A 32 9.53 13.44 3.48
C PRO A 32 8.61 14.21 4.43
N ARG A 33 8.39 13.66 5.63
CA ARG A 33 7.53 14.29 6.64
C ARG A 33 8.31 14.67 7.89
N THR A 34 8.04 15.85 8.42
CA THR A 34 8.63 16.30 9.67
C THR A 34 8.05 15.55 10.86
N LEU A 35 8.78 15.54 11.97
CA LEU A 35 8.28 14.96 13.23
C LEU A 35 6.94 15.57 13.67
N THR A 36 6.75 16.86 13.41
CA THR A 36 5.51 17.55 13.79
C THR A 36 4.30 17.10 12.98
N GLU A 37 4.47 16.92 11.67
CA GLU A 37 3.44 16.40 10.79
C GLU A 37 3.08 14.96 11.15
N LEU A 38 4.09 14.09 11.35
CA LEU A 38 3.86 12.72 11.79
C LEU A 38 3.11 12.64 13.12
N ALA A 39 3.48 13.47 14.09
CA ALA A 39 2.81 13.51 15.39
C ALA A 39 1.34 13.94 15.25
N GLY A 40 1.07 14.93 14.42
CA GLY A 40 -0.29 15.40 14.13
C GLY A 40 -1.15 14.35 13.46
N GLU A 41 -0.64 13.70 12.40
CA GLU A 41 -1.38 12.68 11.65
C GLU A 41 -1.61 11.38 12.44
N LEU A 42 -0.68 11.05 13.35
CA LEU A 42 -0.83 9.90 14.24
C LEU A 42 -1.71 10.20 15.47
N GLY A 43 -1.98 11.48 15.77
CA GLY A 43 -2.67 11.88 16.99
C GLY A 43 -1.84 11.65 18.25
N LEU A 44 -0.49 11.72 18.17
CA LEU A 44 0.42 11.38 19.25
C LEU A 44 1.20 12.60 19.75
N ALA A 45 1.66 12.54 21.02
CA ALA A 45 2.63 13.48 21.51
C ALA A 45 3.94 13.40 20.72
N LYS A 46 4.61 14.54 20.48
CA LYS A 46 5.90 14.61 19.76
C LYS A 46 6.97 13.69 20.35
N SER A 47 7.03 13.57 21.69
CA SER A 47 7.98 12.69 22.36
C SER A 47 7.73 11.21 22.04
N SER A 48 6.47 10.79 22.04
CA SER A 48 6.08 9.40 21.66
C SER A 48 6.42 9.12 20.20
N THR A 49 6.10 10.05 19.31
CA THR A 49 6.43 9.93 17.88
C THR A 49 7.94 9.89 17.66
N ALA A 50 8.71 10.72 18.37
CA ALA A 50 10.17 10.70 18.30
C ALA A 50 10.77 9.35 18.73
N ASN A 51 10.23 8.70 19.76
CA ASN A 51 10.66 7.37 20.18
C ASN A 51 10.38 6.31 19.13
N LEU A 52 9.20 6.37 18.46
CA LEU A 52 8.91 5.49 17.34
C LEU A 52 9.89 5.71 16.16
N CYS A 53 10.14 6.99 15.83
CA CYS A 53 11.10 7.32 14.77
C CYS A 53 12.51 6.81 15.10
N LEU A 54 13.00 6.97 16.34
CA LEU A 54 14.30 6.46 16.76
C LEU A 54 14.40 4.93 16.61
N ALA A 55 13.38 4.20 17.04
CA ALA A 55 13.35 2.74 16.92
C ALA A 55 13.32 2.28 15.46
N LEU A 56 12.50 2.91 14.63
CA LEU A 56 12.40 2.60 13.20
C LEU A 56 13.65 2.98 12.43
N GLU A 57 14.30 4.10 12.78
CA GLU A 57 15.56 4.54 12.19
C GLU A 57 16.70 3.58 12.55
N ALA A 58 16.78 3.18 13.82
CA ALA A 58 17.74 2.16 14.28
C ALA A 58 17.57 0.81 13.56
N GLY A 59 16.32 0.45 13.21
CA GLY A 59 15.99 -0.73 12.40
C GLY A 59 16.16 -0.54 10.90
N GLY A 60 16.56 0.64 10.42
CA GLY A 60 16.71 0.94 8.99
C GLY A 60 15.39 1.07 8.23
N MET A 61 14.24 1.03 8.93
CA MET A 61 12.91 1.13 8.32
C MET A 61 12.59 2.54 7.83
N ILE A 62 13.15 3.54 8.48
CA ILE A 62 13.06 4.94 8.06
C ILE A 62 14.45 5.58 8.05
N GLN A 63 14.58 6.68 7.35
CA GLN A 63 15.79 7.48 7.25
C GLN A 63 15.46 8.95 7.51
N ARG A 64 16.28 9.59 8.35
CA ARG A 64 16.21 11.03 8.57
C ARG A 64 16.92 11.79 7.44
N THR A 65 16.31 12.87 6.98
CA THR A 65 16.85 13.79 5.97
C THR A 65 16.70 15.23 6.47
N PRO A 66 17.32 16.23 5.83
CA PRO A 66 17.09 17.63 6.15
C PRO A 66 15.62 18.07 6.06
N ALA A 67 14.85 17.45 5.16
CA ALA A 67 13.42 17.74 4.95
C ALA A 67 12.48 16.96 5.91
N GLY A 68 13.00 16.02 6.71
CA GLY A 68 12.20 15.19 7.59
C GLY A 68 12.56 13.70 7.49
N TYR A 69 11.61 12.84 7.75
CA TYR A 69 11.74 11.38 7.66
C TYR A 69 11.18 10.86 6.35
N ARG A 70 11.79 9.81 5.83
CA ARG A 70 11.32 9.03 4.68
C ARG A 70 11.52 7.53 4.93
N LEU A 71 10.99 6.67 4.08
CA LEU A 71 11.26 5.23 4.14
C LEU A 71 12.77 4.95 3.99
N GLY A 72 13.26 4.00 4.78
CA GLY A 72 14.66 3.54 4.77
C GLY A 72 14.86 2.32 3.88
N LEU A 73 16.13 1.96 3.64
CA LEU A 73 16.51 0.85 2.74
C LEU A 73 15.96 -0.50 3.18
N ARG A 74 15.74 -0.72 4.47
CA ARG A 74 15.17 -1.95 4.99
C ARG A 74 13.78 -2.27 4.40
N THR A 75 13.00 -1.23 4.05
CA THR A 75 11.70 -1.43 3.40
C THR A 75 11.84 -2.03 1.98
N ALA A 76 12.89 -1.63 1.24
CA ALA A 76 13.18 -2.21 -0.06
C ALA A 76 13.66 -3.66 0.05
N GLU A 77 14.49 -3.99 1.05
CA GLU A 77 14.92 -5.37 1.33
C GLU A 77 13.73 -6.27 1.64
N LEU A 78 12.80 -5.83 2.51
CA LEU A 78 11.60 -6.58 2.85
C LEU A 78 10.66 -6.72 1.65
N GLY A 79 10.49 -5.65 0.86
CA GLY A 79 9.71 -5.69 -0.38
C GLY A 79 10.31 -6.63 -1.41
N GLY A 80 11.64 -6.63 -1.58
CA GLY A 80 12.36 -7.58 -2.44
C GLY A 80 12.21 -9.02 -1.99
N ALA A 81 12.35 -9.29 -0.69
CA ALA A 81 12.14 -10.61 -0.12
C ALA A 81 10.69 -11.09 -0.29
N PHE A 82 9.72 -10.20 -0.14
CA PHE A 82 8.31 -10.49 -0.43
C PHE A 82 8.11 -10.84 -1.91
N ALA A 83 8.60 -10.00 -2.82
CA ALA A 83 8.46 -10.20 -4.26
C ALA A 83 9.11 -11.51 -4.73
N ALA A 84 10.23 -11.91 -4.12
CA ALA A 84 10.92 -13.16 -4.43
C ALA A 84 10.10 -14.43 -4.09
N GLN A 85 9.11 -14.33 -3.21
CA GLN A 85 8.20 -15.44 -2.87
C GLN A 85 7.12 -15.66 -3.94
N PHE A 86 6.93 -14.71 -4.85
CA PHE A 86 5.93 -14.78 -5.91
C PHE A 86 6.60 -14.97 -7.26
N ASN A 87 6.59 -16.22 -7.77
CA ASN A 87 7.07 -16.52 -9.13
C ASN A 87 6.37 -15.66 -10.19
N GLN A 88 5.11 -15.33 -9.96
CA GLN A 88 4.28 -14.54 -10.89
C GLN A 88 4.88 -13.16 -11.17
N VAL A 89 5.50 -12.50 -10.19
CA VAL A 89 6.14 -11.19 -10.40
C VAL A 89 7.36 -11.31 -11.32
N ARG A 90 8.16 -12.36 -11.13
CA ARG A 90 9.34 -12.61 -11.99
C ARG A 90 8.93 -13.00 -13.42
N GLU A 91 7.96 -13.90 -13.54
CA GLU A 91 7.43 -14.35 -14.83
C GLU A 91 6.75 -13.22 -15.58
N PHE A 92 6.05 -12.33 -14.87
CA PHE A 92 5.40 -11.14 -15.42
C PHE A 92 6.39 -10.28 -16.25
N TYR A 93 7.52 -9.93 -15.71
CA TYR A 93 8.51 -9.11 -16.45
C TYR A 93 9.06 -9.85 -17.65
N SER A 94 9.37 -11.13 -17.51
CA SER A 94 9.85 -11.97 -18.62
C SER A 94 8.83 -12.06 -19.77
N VAL A 95 7.55 -12.22 -19.44
CA VAL A 95 6.46 -12.27 -20.42
C VAL A 95 6.27 -10.92 -21.12
N CYS A 96 6.29 -9.82 -20.35
CA CYS A 96 6.17 -8.47 -20.91
C CYS A 96 7.31 -8.14 -21.89
N GLU A 97 8.54 -8.52 -21.56
CA GLU A 97 9.72 -8.29 -22.41
C GLU A 97 9.73 -9.15 -23.67
N ALA A 98 9.28 -10.41 -23.56
CA ALA A 98 9.24 -11.36 -24.68
C ALA A 98 8.08 -11.11 -25.67
N SER A 99 7.06 -10.38 -25.27
CA SER A 99 5.87 -10.13 -26.08
C SER A 99 5.98 -8.84 -26.87
N GLU A 100 5.91 -8.92 -28.21
CA GLU A 100 5.88 -7.72 -29.07
C GLU A 100 4.70 -6.78 -28.76
N VAL A 101 3.59 -7.30 -28.29
CA VAL A 101 2.40 -6.53 -27.93
C VAL A 101 2.60 -5.88 -26.55
N LEU A 102 2.95 -6.67 -25.53
CA LEU A 102 3.04 -6.19 -24.16
C LEU A 102 4.25 -5.26 -23.93
N SER A 103 5.34 -5.45 -24.69
CA SER A 103 6.53 -4.58 -24.58
C SER A 103 6.24 -3.11 -24.91
N GLY A 104 5.17 -2.83 -25.65
CA GLY A 104 4.72 -1.47 -25.97
C GLY A 104 3.70 -0.89 -24.99
N GLU A 105 3.09 -1.69 -24.13
CA GLU A 105 1.91 -1.32 -23.35
C GLU A 105 2.22 -1.18 -21.83
N LEU A 106 1.38 -0.41 -21.14
CA LEU A 106 1.38 -0.41 -19.68
C LEU A 106 0.69 -1.68 -19.19
N VAL A 107 1.44 -2.56 -18.52
CA VAL A 107 0.91 -3.79 -17.92
C VAL A 107 1.13 -3.76 -16.42
N GLN A 108 0.14 -4.18 -15.66
CA GLN A 108 0.23 -4.19 -14.19
C GLN A 108 -0.29 -5.53 -13.63
N VAL A 109 0.33 -5.97 -12.54
CA VAL A 109 -0.14 -7.11 -11.74
C VAL A 109 -0.68 -6.59 -10.42
N ALA A 110 -1.87 -7.05 -10.06
CA ALA A 110 -2.48 -6.77 -8.78
C ALA A 110 -3.02 -8.05 -8.14
N LEU A 111 -3.10 -8.04 -6.82
CA LEU A 111 -3.76 -9.06 -6.01
C LEU A 111 -4.96 -8.45 -5.30
N LEU A 112 -5.97 -9.29 -5.07
CA LEU A 112 -7.08 -8.95 -4.18
C LEU A 112 -6.63 -9.14 -2.72
N ASP A 113 -6.74 -8.08 -1.92
CA ASP A 113 -6.43 -8.10 -0.49
C ASP A 113 -7.57 -7.41 0.27
N GLY A 114 -8.43 -8.22 0.89
CA GLY A 114 -9.73 -7.76 1.35
C GLY A 114 -10.56 -7.18 0.20
N ALA A 115 -11.21 -6.05 0.40
CA ALA A 115 -12.02 -5.36 -0.62
C ALA A 115 -11.19 -4.47 -1.57
N GLU A 116 -9.86 -4.58 -1.59
CA GLU A 116 -8.98 -3.72 -2.35
C GLU A 116 -8.08 -4.52 -3.31
N SER A 117 -7.71 -3.89 -4.42
CA SER A 117 -6.68 -4.35 -5.33
C SER A 117 -5.34 -3.73 -4.93
N LEU A 118 -4.35 -4.54 -4.58
CA LEU A 118 -2.98 -4.11 -4.31
C LEU A 118 -2.11 -4.32 -5.56
N TYR A 119 -1.49 -3.27 -6.07
CA TYR A 119 -0.65 -3.31 -7.27
C TYR A 119 0.79 -3.69 -6.92
N LEU A 120 1.25 -4.87 -7.39
CA LEU A 120 2.53 -5.48 -7.04
C LEU A 120 3.63 -5.29 -8.07
N ALA A 121 3.29 -5.27 -9.35
CA ALA A 121 4.25 -5.14 -10.43
C ALA A 121 3.70 -4.25 -11.54
N ARG A 122 4.62 -3.56 -12.24
CA ARG A 122 4.30 -2.65 -13.33
C ARG A 122 5.39 -2.72 -14.40
N HIS A 123 4.98 -2.95 -15.63
CA HIS A 123 5.81 -2.81 -16.83
C HIS A 123 5.37 -1.55 -17.57
N GLU A 124 6.30 -0.64 -17.80
CA GLU A 124 6.05 0.57 -18.59
C GLU A 124 6.53 0.32 -20.02
N GLY A 125 5.59 0.03 -20.91
CA GLY A 125 5.91 -0.14 -22.32
C GLY A 125 6.31 1.17 -22.99
N SER A 126 6.94 1.05 -24.16
CA SER A 126 7.46 2.20 -24.93
C SER A 126 6.38 3.19 -25.38
N ARG A 127 5.13 2.76 -25.47
CA ARG A 127 3.96 3.56 -25.90
C ARG A 127 3.08 4.03 -24.74
N SER A 128 3.44 3.69 -23.48
CA SER A 128 2.55 3.95 -22.36
C SER A 128 2.37 5.45 -22.10
N LEU A 129 1.12 5.85 -21.98
CA LEU A 129 0.76 7.08 -21.31
C LEU A 129 1.09 6.90 -19.82
N ARG A 130 1.66 7.93 -19.17
CA ARG A 130 2.06 7.89 -17.74
C ARG A 130 0.86 7.83 -16.76
N LEU A 131 -0.19 7.09 -17.09
CA LEU A 131 -1.46 7.00 -16.36
C LEU A 131 -1.60 5.75 -15.48
N GLY A 132 -0.53 5.03 -15.21
CA GLY A 132 -0.60 3.81 -14.41
C GLY A 132 -0.70 4.09 -12.91
N THR A 133 -1.32 3.15 -12.19
CA THR A 133 -1.36 3.15 -10.73
C THR A 133 0.05 2.87 -10.17
N PRO A 134 0.56 3.67 -9.22
CA PRO A 134 1.86 3.41 -8.60
C PRO A 134 1.92 2.03 -7.93
N LEU A 135 3.13 1.44 -7.86
CA LEU A 135 3.35 0.20 -7.11
C LEU A 135 3.05 0.40 -5.63
N GLY A 136 2.47 -0.61 -5.00
CA GLY A 136 2.04 -0.57 -3.61
C GLY A 136 0.73 0.18 -3.37
N SER A 137 0.15 0.83 -4.39
CA SER A 137 -1.15 1.48 -4.27
C SER A 137 -2.26 0.46 -4.08
N ARG A 138 -3.28 0.90 -3.36
CA ARG A 138 -4.53 0.16 -3.13
C ARG A 138 -5.69 0.93 -3.74
N LEU A 139 -6.55 0.23 -4.46
CA LEU A 139 -7.80 0.78 -4.98
C LEU A 139 -8.96 -0.14 -4.59
N PRO A 140 -10.13 0.42 -4.24
CA PRO A 140 -11.32 -0.39 -4.00
C PRO A 140 -11.59 -1.31 -5.19
N ALA A 141 -11.69 -2.63 -4.95
CA ALA A 141 -11.81 -3.61 -6.03
C ALA A 141 -13.05 -3.38 -6.90
N ALA A 142 -14.16 -3.01 -6.29
CA ALA A 142 -15.40 -2.74 -7.01
C ALA A 142 -15.33 -1.50 -7.95
N LEU A 143 -14.41 -0.55 -7.69
CA LEU A 143 -14.30 0.70 -8.44
C LEU A 143 -13.22 0.68 -9.53
N SER A 144 -12.34 -0.29 -9.53
CA SER A 144 -11.28 -0.42 -10.53
C SER A 144 -11.56 -1.53 -11.54
N ALA A 145 -11.12 -1.37 -12.80
CA ALA A 145 -11.23 -2.42 -13.81
C ALA A 145 -10.48 -3.69 -13.38
N THR A 146 -9.27 -3.52 -12.85
CA THR A 146 -8.44 -4.59 -12.32
C THR A 146 -9.14 -5.32 -11.17
N GLY A 147 -9.69 -4.57 -10.20
CA GLY A 147 -10.40 -5.16 -9.07
C GLY A 147 -11.64 -5.92 -9.50
N ARG A 148 -12.44 -5.39 -10.42
CA ARG A 148 -13.59 -6.11 -10.97
C ARG A 148 -13.18 -7.40 -11.67
N ALA A 149 -12.07 -7.40 -12.41
CA ALA A 149 -11.54 -8.61 -13.04
C ALA A 149 -11.12 -9.66 -12.00
N LEU A 150 -10.54 -9.25 -10.88
CA LEU A 150 -10.20 -10.14 -9.77
C LEU A 150 -11.45 -10.73 -9.10
N LEU A 151 -12.49 -9.92 -8.92
CA LEU A 151 -13.77 -10.36 -8.34
C LEU A 151 -14.52 -11.36 -9.24
N MET A 152 -14.30 -11.36 -10.56
CA MET A 152 -14.96 -12.30 -11.49
C MET A 152 -14.62 -13.77 -11.23
N SER A 153 -13.55 -14.07 -10.47
CA SER A 153 -13.21 -15.43 -10.09
C SER A 153 -13.98 -15.93 -8.84
N MET A 154 -14.76 -15.08 -8.22
CA MET A 154 -15.53 -15.36 -7.01
C MET A 154 -17.02 -15.55 -7.36
N SER A 155 -17.75 -16.28 -6.52
CA SER A 155 -19.22 -16.34 -6.57
C SER A 155 -19.84 -15.02 -6.09
N ASP A 156 -21.10 -14.78 -6.48
CA ASP A 156 -21.85 -13.58 -6.06
C ASP A 156 -21.93 -13.47 -4.53
N ASP A 157 -22.15 -14.60 -3.84
CA ASP A 157 -22.21 -14.63 -2.35
C ASP A 157 -20.86 -14.25 -1.72
N GLU A 158 -19.75 -14.70 -2.27
CA GLU A 158 -18.40 -14.33 -1.81
C GLU A 158 -18.13 -12.85 -2.03
N VAL A 159 -18.51 -12.30 -3.19
CA VAL A 159 -18.37 -10.88 -3.50
C VAL A 159 -19.20 -10.03 -2.54
N VAL A 160 -20.46 -10.43 -2.27
CA VAL A 160 -21.33 -9.73 -1.32
C VAL A 160 -20.77 -9.82 0.10
N ALA A 161 -20.28 -10.98 0.52
CA ALA A 161 -19.64 -11.14 1.84
C ALA A 161 -18.40 -10.25 1.99
N LEU A 162 -17.61 -10.12 0.92
CA LEU A 162 -16.37 -9.31 0.90
C LEU A 162 -16.64 -7.81 0.91
N LEU A 163 -17.58 -7.33 0.09
CA LEU A 163 -17.84 -5.90 -0.11
C LEU A 163 -18.89 -5.35 0.85
N GLY A 164 -19.72 -6.21 1.45
CA GLY A 164 -20.88 -5.86 2.27
C GLY A 164 -22.12 -5.54 1.42
N HIS A 165 -23.31 -5.80 1.97
CA HIS A 165 -24.57 -5.50 1.30
C HIS A 165 -24.82 -4.01 1.06
N ASP A 166 -24.27 -3.15 1.92
CA ASP A 166 -24.47 -1.71 1.91
C ASP A 166 -23.24 -0.94 1.43
N ALA A 167 -22.43 -1.56 0.55
CA ALA A 167 -21.24 -0.91 0.01
C ALA A 167 -21.65 0.37 -0.77
N VAL A 168 -21.51 1.52 -0.11
CA VAL A 168 -21.71 2.83 -0.73
C VAL A 168 -20.48 3.12 -1.58
N PHE A 169 -20.62 3.00 -2.88
CA PHE A 169 -19.57 3.40 -3.81
C PHE A 169 -19.60 4.91 -4.00
N PRO A 170 -18.47 5.63 -3.84
CA PRO A 170 -18.42 7.05 -4.16
C PRO A 170 -18.83 7.22 -5.63
N GLN A 171 -19.81 8.09 -5.87
CA GLN A 171 -20.17 8.45 -7.23
C GLN A 171 -18.98 9.17 -7.85
N LEU A 172 -18.48 8.64 -8.97
CA LEU A 172 -17.51 9.33 -9.79
C LEU A 172 -18.25 10.52 -10.45
N THR A 173 -17.99 11.72 -9.95
CA THR A 173 -18.43 12.97 -10.58
C THR A 173 -17.43 13.39 -11.64
#